data_f27ca1ba6493a9906e25b4c0b2b6c481
#
_entry.id   f27ca1ba6493a9906e25b4c0b2b6c481
#
_cell.length_a   1.000
_cell.length_b   1.000
_cell.length_c   1.000
_cell.angle_alpha   90.00
_cell.angle_beta   90.00
_cell.angle_gamma   90.00
#
_symmetry.space_group_name_H-M   'P 1'
#
loop_
_entity.id
_entity.type
_entity.pdbx_description
1 polymer ?
#
loop_
_entity_poly.entity_id
_entity_poly.type
_entity_poly.pdbx_seq_one_letter_code
_entity_poly.pdbx_strand_id
1 'polypeptide(L)'
;KWLLQTPTGSLSATKVLFATGAYTLGPPWPHLHKAFATVPIVGLATDPLDPAHRERVLKDNHSMVDTNGDPILYKWTQDNRLVTTALFSGEMGRNSEKTRDYMTRKTQWVFPQLGPLDWTSYWYGNLDAQYRTIPRVFRLDDNVYSCLGFSGRGVPTATAMGSVLADLLAGSDEQELSVPVESFRRVLPGLEALQSISFKWARFRDRLRMRLDGVSELPPTF
;
A
#
# COMPACT_ATOMS: atom_id res chain seq x y z
N LYS A 1 -16.29 6.46 -28.41
CA LYS A 1 -16.96 5.58 -27.41
C LYS A 1 -16.17 4.30 -27.27
N TRP A 2 -16.04 3.83 -26.05
CA TRP A 2 -15.38 2.58 -25.70
C TRP A 2 -16.42 1.50 -25.44
N LEU A 3 -16.16 0.28 -25.90
CA LEU A 3 -16.95 -0.91 -25.60
C LEU A 3 -16.17 -1.77 -24.61
N LEU A 4 -16.66 -1.87 -23.38
CA LEU A 4 -16.07 -2.72 -22.35
C LEU A 4 -16.79 -4.06 -22.35
N GLN A 5 -16.01 -5.12 -22.52
CA GLN A 5 -16.49 -6.51 -22.46
C GLN A 5 -16.23 -7.05 -21.05
N THR A 6 -17.25 -7.61 -20.45
CA THR A 6 -17.17 -8.29 -19.15
C THR A 6 -17.63 -9.72 -19.26
N PRO A 7 -17.34 -10.60 -18.31
CA PRO A 7 -17.83 -11.99 -18.34
C PRO A 7 -19.37 -12.11 -18.42
N THR A 8 -20.10 -11.08 -17.99
CA THR A 8 -21.57 -11.09 -17.90
C THR A 8 -22.26 -10.17 -18.90
N GLY A 9 -21.51 -9.44 -19.72
CA GLY A 9 -22.11 -8.53 -20.72
C GLY A 9 -21.15 -7.49 -21.26
N SER A 10 -21.70 -6.48 -21.94
CA SER A 10 -20.92 -5.37 -22.49
C SER A 10 -21.49 -4.01 -22.04
N LEU A 11 -20.60 -3.03 -21.87
CA LEU A 11 -20.95 -1.66 -21.49
C LEU A 11 -20.32 -0.68 -22.49
N SER A 12 -21.10 0.27 -22.99
CA SER A 12 -20.59 1.37 -23.82
C SER A 12 -20.38 2.63 -22.97
N ALA A 13 -19.17 3.19 -23.01
CA ALA A 13 -18.79 4.38 -22.25
C ALA A 13 -18.11 5.42 -23.13
N THR A 14 -18.26 6.71 -22.79
CA THR A 14 -17.55 7.81 -23.46
C THR A 14 -16.15 8.02 -22.86
N LYS A 15 -16.01 7.76 -21.58
CA LYS A 15 -14.75 7.85 -20.83
C LYS A 15 -14.56 6.61 -19.97
N VAL A 16 -13.31 6.20 -19.74
CA VAL A 16 -12.95 5.03 -18.93
C VAL A 16 -11.86 5.40 -17.95
N LEU A 17 -12.03 5.01 -16.69
CA LEU A 17 -11.02 5.16 -15.66
C LEU A 17 -10.62 3.79 -15.08
N PHE A 18 -9.34 3.46 -15.16
CA PHE A 18 -8.75 2.30 -14.49
C PHE A 18 -8.33 2.67 -13.09
N ALA A 19 -9.12 2.27 -12.10
CA ALA A 19 -8.87 2.44 -10.67
C ALA A 19 -8.44 1.12 -10.01
N THR A 20 -7.66 0.32 -10.71
CA THR A 20 -7.32 -1.06 -10.36
C THR A 20 -6.09 -1.18 -9.45
N GLY A 21 -5.35 -0.07 -9.19
CA GLY A 21 -4.20 -0.02 -8.28
C GLY A 21 -3.17 -1.12 -8.58
N ALA A 22 -2.67 -1.77 -7.55
CA ALA A 22 -1.69 -2.86 -7.66
C ALA A 22 -2.18 -4.10 -8.42
N TYR A 23 -3.47 -4.18 -8.73
CA TYR A 23 -4.11 -5.28 -9.45
C TYR A 23 -4.33 -4.96 -10.93
N THR A 24 -3.66 -3.94 -11.44
CA THR A 24 -3.64 -3.59 -12.86
C THR A 24 -2.80 -4.61 -13.65
N LEU A 25 -3.43 -5.66 -14.12
CA LEU A 25 -2.78 -6.77 -14.83
C LEU A 25 -3.49 -7.07 -16.16
N GLY A 26 -2.73 -7.49 -17.16
CA GLY A 26 -3.27 -7.97 -18.44
C GLY A 26 -3.79 -6.88 -19.38
N PRO A 27 -4.56 -7.29 -20.42
CA PRO A 27 -5.12 -6.38 -21.40
C PRO A 27 -6.19 -5.47 -20.78
N PRO A 28 -6.51 -4.31 -21.41
CA PRO A 28 -6.00 -3.85 -22.71
C PRO A 28 -4.64 -3.15 -22.64
N TRP A 29 -4.13 -2.76 -21.47
CA TRP A 29 -2.83 -2.12 -21.29
C TRP A 29 -1.85 -2.98 -20.48
N PRO A 30 -1.33 -4.08 -21.04
CA PRO A 30 -0.53 -5.08 -20.33
C PRO A 30 0.79 -4.53 -19.75
N HIS A 31 1.22 -3.35 -20.20
CA HIS A 31 2.43 -2.71 -19.68
C HIS A 31 2.16 -1.70 -18.55
N LEU A 32 0.90 -1.44 -18.22
CA LEU A 32 0.55 -0.44 -17.20
C LEU A 32 1.04 -0.86 -15.80
N HIS A 33 1.07 -2.17 -15.50
CA HIS A 33 1.63 -2.70 -14.27
C HIS A 33 3.12 -2.33 -14.07
N LYS A 34 3.82 -1.95 -15.14
CA LYS A 34 5.23 -1.51 -15.09
C LYS A 34 5.43 -0.08 -14.60
N ALA A 35 4.34 0.67 -14.45
CA ALA A 35 4.39 2.03 -13.92
C ALA A 35 4.63 2.09 -12.41
N PHE A 36 4.56 0.96 -11.70
CA PHE A 36 4.74 0.87 -10.25
C PHE A 36 5.43 -0.44 -9.86
N ALA A 37 5.98 -0.50 -8.66
CA ALA A 37 6.43 -1.74 -8.04
C ALA A 37 5.29 -2.35 -7.22
N THR A 38 4.99 -3.62 -7.45
CA THR A 38 4.04 -4.36 -6.61
C THR A 38 4.73 -4.76 -5.31
N VAL A 39 4.23 -4.25 -4.19
CA VAL A 39 4.76 -4.55 -2.86
C VAL A 39 3.71 -5.32 -2.07
N PRO A 40 3.98 -6.58 -1.71
CA PRO A 40 3.06 -7.35 -0.89
C PRO A 40 2.96 -6.78 0.52
N ILE A 41 1.74 -6.77 1.03
CA ILE A 41 1.40 -6.32 2.38
C ILE A 41 0.52 -7.37 3.05
N VAL A 42 0.71 -7.56 4.33
CA VAL A 42 -0.19 -8.32 5.18
C VAL A 42 -0.84 -7.42 6.22
N GLY A 43 -2.06 -7.76 6.57
CA GLY A 43 -2.75 -7.16 7.68
C GLY A 43 -3.14 -8.23 8.69
N LEU A 44 -3.14 -7.88 9.96
CA LEU A 44 -3.55 -8.74 11.06
C LEU A 44 -4.43 -7.93 12.02
N ALA A 45 -5.36 -8.63 12.66
CA ALA A 45 -6.14 -8.08 13.76
C ALA A 45 -6.30 -9.10 14.86
N THR A 46 -6.36 -8.62 16.10
CA THR A 46 -6.77 -9.42 17.25
C THR A 46 -8.28 -9.58 17.31
N ASP A 47 -8.79 -10.46 18.15
CA ASP A 47 -10.15 -10.32 18.65
C ASP A 47 -10.29 -9.07 19.51
N PRO A 48 -11.50 -8.62 19.85
CA PRO A 48 -11.69 -7.51 20.77
C PRO A 48 -10.92 -7.74 22.09
N LEU A 49 -10.04 -6.80 22.44
CA LEU A 49 -9.26 -6.83 23.66
C LEU A 49 -9.96 -6.02 24.76
N ASP A 50 -9.55 -6.26 26.02
CA ASP A 50 -10.00 -5.44 27.13
C ASP A 50 -9.69 -3.96 26.85
N PRO A 51 -10.65 -3.05 27.04
CA PRO A 51 -10.45 -1.60 26.86
C PRO A 51 -9.23 -1.04 27.62
N ALA A 52 -8.83 -1.66 28.73
CA ALA A 52 -7.62 -1.27 29.48
C ALA A 52 -6.33 -1.36 28.63
N HIS A 53 -6.27 -2.20 27.57
CA HIS A 53 -5.13 -2.23 26.65
C HIS A 53 -5.01 -0.94 25.85
N ARG A 54 -6.15 -0.38 25.42
CA ARG A 54 -6.19 0.88 24.66
C ARG A 54 -5.77 2.07 25.50
N GLU A 55 -6.06 2.08 26.80
CA GLU A 55 -5.60 3.12 27.72
C GLU A 55 -4.08 3.13 27.89
N ARG A 56 -3.43 1.98 27.69
CA ARG A 56 -1.98 1.82 27.83
C ARG A 56 -1.21 2.12 26.55
N VAL A 57 -1.85 1.92 25.40
CA VAL A 57 -1.19 2.00 24.07
C VAL A 57 -2.09 2.70 23.08
N LEU A 58 -1.58 3.71 22.41
CA LEU A 58 -2.28 4.50 21.39
C LEU A 58 -3.61 5.07 21.92
N LYS A 59 -3.57 5.59 23.13
CA LYS A 59 -4.66 6.33 23.74
C LYS A 59 -5.16 7.41 22.78
N ASP A 60 -6.41 7.83 22.91
CA ASP A 60 -7.05 8.82 22.05
C ASP A 60 -7.19 8.42 20.57
N ASN A 61 -7.16 7.13 20.31
CA ASN A 61 -7.38 6.55 18.97
C ASN A 61 -6.36 6.98 17.89
N HIS A 62 -5.14 7.30 18.29
CA HIS A 62 -4.07 7.59 17.34
C HIS A 62 -3.71 6.35 16.50
N SER A 63 -3.35 6.58 15.26
CA SER A 63 -2.65 5.59 14.44
C SER A 63 -1.16 5.84 14.54
N MET A 64 -0.38 4.78 14.64
CA MET A 64 1.08 4.84 14.64
C MET A 64 1.62 4.17 13.38
N VAL A 65 2.58 4.82 12.74
CA VAL A 65 3.42 4.22 11.71
C VAL A 65 4.86 4.42 12.15
N ASP A 66 5.63 3.35 12.24
CA ASP A 66 7.05 3.49 12.56
C ASP A 66 7.85 4.00 11.34
N THR A 67 9.04 4.53 11.61
CA THR A 67 9.94 5.09 10.57
C THR A 67 11.04 4.13 10.16
N ASN A 68 10.94 2.86 10.55
CA ASN A 68 11.91 1.83 10.19
C ASN A 68 11.82 1.50 8.69
N GLY A 69 12.88 0.90 8.16
CA GLY A 69 12.91 0.42 6.78
C GLY A 69 11.84 -0.62 6.44
N ASP A 70 11.24 -1.24 7.46
CA ASP A 70 10.07 -2.11 7.39
C ASP A 70 8.93 -1.48 8.21
N PRO A 71 8.25 -0.45 7.68
CA PRO A 71 7.24 0.28 8.43
C PRO A 71 6.08 -0.62 8.84
N ILE A 72 5.72 -0.53 10.11
CA ILE A 72 4.56 -1.20 10.68
C ILE A 72 3.56 -0.15 11.11
N LEU A 73 2.31 -0.39 10.80
CA LEU A 73 1.20 0.43 11.23
C LEU A 73 0.47 -0.26 12.37
N TYR A 74 0.09 0.51 13.39
CA TYR A 74 -0.82 0.06 14.44
C TYR A 74 -1.98 1.03 14.59
N LYS A 75 -3.18 0.48 14.79
CA LYS A 75 -4.40 1.23 15.01
C LYS A 75 -5.42 0.41 15.80
N TRP A 76 -6.19 1.07 16.67
CA TRP A 76 -7.38 0.49 17.27
C TRP A 76 -8.60 0.64 16.35
N THR A 77 -9.43 -0.38 16.31
CA THR A 77 -10.80 -0.31 15.78
C THR A 77 -11.77 0.21 16.83
N GLN A 78 -12.99 0.53 16.44
CA GLN A 78 -14.01 0.97 17.39
C GLN A 78 -14.41 -0.12 18.39
N ASP A 79 -14.34 -1.38 17.98
CA ASP A 79 -14.63 -2.57 18.81
C ASP A 79 -13.39 -3.11 19.55
N ASN A 80 -12.39 -2.27 19.79
CA ASN A 80 -11.17 -2.58 20.55
C ASN A 80 -10.31 -3.72 20.00
N ARG A 81 -10.25 -3.91 18.70
CA ARG A 81 -9.26 -4.77 18.07
C ARG A 81 -7.99 -3.97 17.79
N LEU A 82 -6.85 -4.53 18.08
CA LEU A 82 -5.59 -3.99 17.59
C LEU A 82 -5.36 -4.49 16.16
N VAL A 83 -5.25 -3.56 15.22
CA VAL A 83 -4.94 -3.85 13.81
C VAL A 83 -3.50 -3.44 13.54
N THR A 84 -2.80 -4.27 12.78
CA THR A 84 -1.45 -4.00 12.31
C THR A 84 -1.30 -4.37 10.84
N THR A 85 -0.34 -3.72 10.18
CA THR A 85 0.06 -4.07 8.82
C THR A 85 1.58 -4.11 8.72
N ALA A 86 2.08 -4.98 7.88
CA ALA A 86 3.51 -5.10 7.62
C ALA A 86 3.79 -5.38 6.15
N LEU A 87 4.95 -4.89 5.67
CA LEU A 87 5.44 -5.17 4.33
C LEU A 87 6.27 -6.44 4.36
N PHE A 88 5.75 -7.51 3.79
CA PHE A 88 6.48 -8.76 3.67
C PHE A 88 6.75 -9.10 2.22
N SER A 89 7.97 -9.53 1.94
CA SER A 89 8.34 -10.05 0.63
C SER A 89 8.39 -11.58 0.65
N GLY A 90 7.93 -12.19 -0.44
CA GLY A 90 8.13 -13.60 -0.68
C GLY A 90 7.27 -14.54 0.17
N GLU A 91 7.91 -15.61 0.63
CA GLU A 91 7.26 -16.74 1.30
C GLU A 91 6.62 -16.37 2.65
N MET A 92 7.21 -15.42 3.37
CA MET A 92 6.72 -15.00 4.69
C MET A 92 5.29 -14.47 4.65
N GLY A 93 4.96 -13.59 3.72
CA GLY A 93 3.60 -13.05 3.61
C GLY A 93 2.55 -14.09 3.25
N ARG A 94 2.96 -15.26 2.76
CA ARG A 94 2.08 -16.40 2.46
C ARG A 94 1.95 -17.38 3.62
N ASN A 95 2.89 -17.36 4.57
CA ASN A 95 2.87 -18.21 5.75
C ASN A 95 2.27 -17.44 6.93
N SER A 96 0.97 -17.63 7.17
CA SER A 96 0.23 -16.89 8.19
C SER A 96 0.73 -17.17 9.61
N GLU A 97 1.19 -18.38 9.91
CA GLU A 97 1.70 -18.78 11.23
C GLU A 97 3.03 -18.05 11.53
N LYS A 98 4.02 -18.18 10.65
CA LYS A 98 5.29 -17.46 10.79
C LYS A 98 5.09 -15.94 10.88
N THR A 99 4.14 -15.41 10.13
CA THR A 99 3.81 -13.98 10.16
C THR A 99 3.22 -13.58 11.50
N ARG A 100 2.30 -14.38 12.07
CA ARG A 100 1.71 -14.10 13.40
C ARG A 100 2.78 -14.14 14.48
N ASP A 101 3.64 -15.15 14.48
CA ASP A 101 4.75 -15.26 15.43
C ASP A 101 5.68 -14.04 15.39
N TYR A 102 6.06 -13.66 14.18
CA TYR A 102 6.89 -12.47 13.99
C TYR A 102 6.19 -11.22 14.51
N MET A 103 4.93 -11.01 14.13
CA MET A 103 4.18 -9.82 14.53
C MET A 103 3.92 -9.80 16.04
N THR A 104 3.75 -10.94 16.69
CA THR A 104 3.66 -11.02 18.16
C THR A 104 4.94 -10.52 18.79
N ARG A 105 6.11 -11.05 18.40
CA ARG A 105 7.41 -10.60 18.93
C ARG A 105 7.66 -9.11 18.62
N LYS A 106 7.32 -8.67 17.41
CA LYS A 106 7.50 -7.28 17.00
C LYS A 106 6.60 -6.35 17.80
N THR A 107 5.35 -6.72 18.02
CA THR A 107 4.41 -5.92 18.80
C THR A 107 4.80 -5.86 20.26
N GLN A 108 5.27 -6.96 20.84
CA GLN A 108 5.83 -6.96 22.21
C GLN A 108 7.07 -6.09 22.33
N TRP A 109 7.91 -6.04 21.30
CA TRP A 109 9.07 -5.14 21.30
C TRP A 109 8.65 -3.66 21.23
N VAL A 110 7.63 -3.32 20.43
CA VAL A 110 7.11 -1.94 20.30
C VAL A 110 6.27 -1.54 21.51
N PHE A 111 5.43 -2.46 21.99
CA PHE A 111 4.48 -2.25 23.09
C PHE A 111 4.57 -3.36 24.12
N PRO A 112 5.65 -3.41 24.91
CA PRO A 112 5.86 -4.47 25.91
C PRO A 112 4.74 -4.56 26.95
N GLN A 113 4.02 -3.45 27.18
CA GLN A 113 2.93 -3.37 28.15
C GLN A 113 1.65 -4.10 27.69
N LEU A 114 1.55 -4.52 26.42
CA LEU A 114 0.40 -5.30 25.95
C LEU A 114 0.52 -6.80 26.23
N GLY A 115 1.76 -7.29 26.46
CA GLY A 115 2.01 -8.73 26.56
C GLY A 115 1.84 -9.46 25.22
N PRO A 116 1.79 -10.79 25.24
CA PRO A 116 1.54 -11.58 24.03
C PRO A 116 0.12 -11.38 23.55
N LEU A 117 -0.02 -11.20 22.21
CA LEU A 117 -1.30 -11.03 21.53
C LEU A 117 -1.57 -12.20 20.60
N ASP A 118 -2.85 -12.56 20.50
CA ASP A 118 -3.30 -13.51 19.48
C ASP A 118 -3.89 -12.78 18.26
N TRP A 119 -3.31 -13.05 17.10
CA TRP A 119 -3.73 -12.48 15.81
C TRP A 119 -4.73 -13.44 15.16
N THR A 120 -6.00 -13.27 15.45
CA THR A 120 -7.06 -14.15 14.97
C THR A 120 -7.40 -13.94 13.50
N SER A 121 -7.30 -12.69 13.03
CA SER A 121 -7.53 -12.33 11.63
C SER A 121 -6.22 -12.13 10.87
N TYR A 122 -6.22 -12.56 9.61
CA TYR A 122 -5.09 -12.42 8.70
C TYR A 122 -5.58 -12.17 7.27
N TRP A 123 -5.03 -11.18 6.60
CA TRP A 123 -5.30 -10.94 5.18
C TRP A 123 -4.04 -10.49 4.44
N TYR A 124 -4.05 -10.70 3.15
CA TYR A 124 -2.93 -10.42 2.25
C TYR A 124 -3.39 -9.55 1.09
N GLY A 125 -2.55 -8.61 0.68
CA GLY A 125 -2.81 -7.74 -0.46
C GLY A 125 -1.52 -7.23 -1.10
N ASN A 126 -1.69 -6.36 -2.10
CA ASN A 126 -0.59 -5.71 -2.79
C ASN A 126 -0.76 -4.19 -2.78
N LEU A 127 0.35 -3.48 -2.69
CA LEU A 127 0.45 -2.04 -2.88
C LEU A 127 1.09 -1.74 -4.23
N ASP A 128 0.66 -0.66 -4.85
CA ASP A 128 1.26 -0.06 -6.03
C ASP A 128 2.26 1.03 -5.59
N ALA A 129 3.50 0.64 -5.35
CA ALA A 129 4.52 1.55 -4.84
C ALA A 129 5.25 2.29 -5.97
N GLN A 130 5.52 3.57 -5.75
CA GLN A 130 6.37 4.40 -6.62
C GLN A 130 7.48 5.07 -5.82
N TYR A 131 8.61 5.33 -6.48
CA TYR A 131 9.78 5.95 -5.86
C TYR A 131 9.45 7.29 -5.19
N ARG A 132 8.64 8.14 -5.84
CA ARG A 132 8.24 9.45 -5.30
C ARG A 132 7.07 9.38 -4.32
N THR A 133 6.46 8.21 -4.14
CA THR A 133 5.31 7.98 -3.25
C THR A 133 4.10 8.91 -3.49
N ILE A 134 4.00 9.51 -4.67
CA ILE A 134 2.91 10.40 -5.10
C ILE A 134 2.14 9.69 -6.21
N PRO A 135 0.81 9.54 -6.12
CA PRO A 135 0.02 8.93 -7.18
C PRO A 135 0.09 9.78 -8.46
N ARG A 136 0.03 9.10 -9.59
CA ARG A 136 0.14 9.70 -10.92
C ARG A 136 -1.11 9.39 -11.74
N VAL A 137 -1.57 10.39 -12.49
CA VAL A 137 -2.64 10.22 -13.47
C VAL A 137 -2.02 10.01 -14.84
N PHE A 138 -2.39 8.91 -15.49
CA PHE A 138 -1.94 8.57 -16.82
C PHE A 138 -3.10 8.68 -17.80
N ARG A 139 -2.88 9.32 -18.93
CA ARG A 139 -3.70 9.18 -20.12
C ARG A 139 -3.19 7.98 -20.92
N LEU A 140 -4.03 6.97 -21.05
CA LEU A 140 -3.70 5.71 -21.74
C LEU A 140 -4.08 5.77 -23.22
N ASP A 141 -5.20 6.44 -23.52
CA ASP A 141 -5.77 6.64 -24.84
C ASP A 141 -6.76 7.80 -24.79
N ASP A 142 -7.42 8.12 -25.92
CA ASP A 142 -8.46 9.14 -25.98
C ASP A 142 -9.60 8.81 -25.01
N ASN A 143 -9.77 9.67 -24.00
CA ASN A 143 -10.76 9.50 -22.92
C ASN A 143 -10.58 8.22 -22.07
N VAL A 144 -9.36 7.71 -21.98
CA VAL A 144 -9.01 6.57 -21.12
C VAL A 144 -7.89 6.96 -20.17
N TYR A 145 -8.16 6.82 -18.89
CA TYR A 145 -7.25 7.26 -17.84
C TYR A 145 -6.98 6.18 -16.81
N SER A 146 -5.90 6.34 -16.06
CA SER A 146 -5.58 5.52 -14.89
C SER A 146 -4.93 6.37 -13.81
N CYS A 147 -5.18 6.04 -12.55
CA CYS A 147 -4.50 6.64 -11.41
C CYS A 147 -3.84 5.53 -10.59
N LEU A 148 -2.52 5.61 -10.45
CA LEU A 148 -1.69 4.55 -9.87
C LEU A 148 -0.58 5.13 -8.99
N GLY A 149 -0.01 4.30 -8.11
CA GLY A 149 1.18 4.62 -7.34
C GLY A 149 0.90 5.26 -5.99
N PHE A 150 -0.13 4.80 -5.30
CA PHE A 150 -0.54 5.33 -3.98
C PHE A 150 0.45 5.00 -2.85
N SER A 151 1.33 4.02 -3.04
CA SER A 151 2.48 3.73 -2.15
C SER A 151 2.10 3.56 -0.67
N GLY A 152 0.97 2.92 -0.39
CA GLY A 152 0.47 2.69 0.96
C GLY A 152 -0.27 3.88 1.60
N ARG A 153 -0.40 5.00 0.90
CA ARG A 153 -1.14 6.20 1.36
C ARG A 153 -2.51 6.34 0.73
N GLY A 154 -3.10 5.21 0.29
CA GLY A 154 -4.30 5.19 -0.54
C GLY A 154 -5.49 5.92 0.06
N VAL A 155 -5.79 5.79 1.35
CA VAL A 155 -7.01 6.34 1.95
C VAL A 155 -7.14 7.86 1.74
N PRO A 156 -6.21 8.72 2.22
CA PRO A 156 -6.33 10.16 2.02
C PRO A 156 -6.08 10.58 0.56
N THR A 157 -5.08 9.99 -0.09
CA THR A 157 -4.70 10.40 -1.44
C THR A 157 -5.69 9.93 -2.50
N ALA A 158 -6.33 8.75 -2.34
CA ALA A 158 -7.35 8.31 -3.28
C ALA A 158 -8.62 9.18 -3.19
N THR A 159 -8.96 9.67 -2.00
CA THR A 159 -10.06 10.62 -1.84
C THR A 159 -9.77 11.93 -2.59
N ALA A 160 -8.59 12.51 -2.39
CA ALA A 160 -8.17 13.73 -3.09
C ALA A 160 -8.07 13.51 -4.63
N MET A 161 -7.43 12.41 -5.05
CA MET A 161 -7.32 12.07 -6.47
C MET A 161 -8.68 11.78 -7.11
N GLY A 162 -9.63 11.23 -6.34
CA GLY A 162 -11.00 11.02 -6.80
C GLY A 162 -11.70 12.31 -7.22
N SER A 163 -11.48 13.40 -6.48
CA SER A 163 -11.98 14.73 -6.85
C SER A 163 -11.38 15.23 -8.15
N VAL A 164 -10.03 15.16 -8.28
CA VAL A 164 -9.33 15.57 -9.50
C VAL A 164 -9.78 14.75 -10.72
N LEU A 165 -9.96 13.46 -10.53
CA LEU A 165 -10.41 12.57 -11.61
C LEU A 165 -11.89 12.80 -11.96
N ALA A 166 -12.72 13.18 -11.01
CA ALA A 166 -14.10 13.56 -11.28
C ALA A 166 -14.16 14.82 -12.17
N ASP A 167 -13.37 15.85 -11.88
CA ASP A 167 -13.27 17.07 -12.68
C ASP A 167 -12.79 16.73 -14.11
N LEU A 168 -11.75 15.91 -14.24
CA LEU A 168 -11.25 15.43 -15.53
C LEU A 168 -12.34 14.70 -16.34
N LEU A 169 -13.07 13.79 -15.69
CA LEU A 169 -14.14 13.03 -16.34
C LEU A 169 -15.35 13.90 -16.66
N ALA A 170 -15.60 14.95 -15.90
CA ALA A 170 -16.63 15.95 -16.18
C ALA A 170 -16.29 16.84 -17.38
N GLY A 171 -15.01 16.92 -17.78
CA GLY A 171 -14.58 17.64 -18.98
C GLY A 171 -13.75 18.89 -18.70
N SER A 172 -13.23 19.05 -17.49
CA SER A 172 -12.23 20.10 -17.19
C SER A 172 -10.98 19.92 -18.05
N ASP A 173 -10.34 21.04 -18.39
CA ASP A 173 -9.06 21.00 -19.11
C ASP A 173 -7.98 20.31 -18.23
N GLU A 174 -7.22 19.41 -18.84
CA GLU A 174 -6.13 18.73 -18.13
C GLU A 174 -5.09 19.70 -17.56
N GLN A 175 -4.93 20.88 -18.17
CA GLN A 175 -3.99 21.92 -17.72
C GLN A 175 -4.48 22.67 -16.47
N GLU A 176 -5.77 22.65 -16.18
CA GLU A 176 -6.39 23.30 -15.02
C GLU A 176 -6.42 22.39 -13.78
N LEU A 177 -6.10 21.11 -13.94
CA LEU A 177 -6.10 20.16 -12.84
C LEU A 177 -4.94 20.43 -11.87
N SER A 178 -5.19 20.20 -10.59
CA SER A 178 -4.16 20.31 -9.54
C SER A 178 -3.04 19.27 -9.62
N VAL A 179 -3.20 18.25 -10.47
CA VAL A 179 -2.23 17.18 -10.70
C VAL A 179 -2.04 17.00 -12.21
N PRO A 180 -0.79 16.91 -12.70
CA PRO A 180 -0.54 16.73 -14.12
C PRO A 180 -1.07 15.40 -14.63
N VAL A 181 -1.64 15.42 -15.83
CA VAL A 181 -1.99 14.21 -16.59
C VAL A 181 -0.81 13.87 -17.51
N GLU A 182 -0.23 12.71 -17.27
CA GLU A 182 0.94 12.24 -18.02
C GLU A 182 0.52 11.28 -19.12
N SER A 183 1.07 11.45 -20.34
CA SER A 183 0.91 10.44 -21.38
C SER A 183 1.64 9.17 -20.97
N PHE A 184 0.92 8.05 -20.95
CA PHE A 184 1.53 6.76 -20.64
C PHE A 184 2.48 6.37 -21.79
N ARG A 185 3.77 6.46 -21.56
CA ARG A 185 4.79 5.95 -22.45
C ARG A 185 5.23 4.58 -21.98
N ARG A 186 5.50 3.70 -22.93
CA ARG A 186 5.99 2.35 -22.64
C ARG A 186 7.22 2.45 -21.72
N VAL A 187 7.12 1.90 -20.53
CA VAL A 187 8.25 1.87 -19.59
C VAL A 187 9.34 0.95 -20.17
N LEU A 188 10.58 1.38 -20.09
CA LEU A 188 11.72 0.60 -20.57
C LEU A 188 11.76 -0.77 -19.87
N PRO A 189 12.04 -1.85 -20.60
CA PRO A 189 12.21 -3.16 -20.00
C PRO A 189 13.28 -3.13 -18.90
N GLY A 190 13.00 -3.77 -17.76
CA GLY A 190 13.94 -3.82 -16.62
C GLY A 190 13.77 -2.72 -15.57
N LEU A 191 13.01 -1.66 -15.83
CA LEU A 191 12.79 -0.59 -14.84
C LEU A 191 12.07 -1.11 -13.59
N GLU A 192 11.19 -2.09 -13.74
CA GLU A 192 10.51 -2.78 -12.62
C GLU A 192 11.51 -3.52 -11.71
N ALA A 193 12.47 -4.21 -12.32
CA ALA A 193 13.52 -4.89 -11.59
C ALA A 193 14.38 -3.88 -10.81
N LEU A 194 14.73 -2.76 -11.43
CA LEU A 194 15.46 -1.66 -10.79
C LEU A 194 14.65 -1.05 -9.63
N GLN A 195 13.36 -0.83 -9.78
CA GLN A 195 12.50 -0.32 -8.71
C GLN A 195 12.42 -1.32 -7.55
N SER A 196 12.24 -2.60 -7.85
CA SER A 196 12.23 -3.66 -6.82
C SER A 196 13.57 -3.77 -6.10
N ILE A 197 14.68 -3.69 -6.82
CA ILE A 197 16.03 -3.72 -6.26
C ILE A 197 16.28 -2.47 -5.41
N SER A 198 15.89 -1.29 -5.88
CA SER A 198 16.06 -0.04 -5.13
C SER A 198 15.27 -0.05 -3.82
N PHE A 199 14.08 -0.63 -3.81
CA PHE A 199 13.27 -0.78 -2.61
C PHE A 199 13.92 -1.74 -1.59
N LYS A 200 14.43 -2.89 -2.05
CA LYS A 200 15.17 -3.85 -1.21
C LYS A 200 16.45 -3.22 -0.65
N TRP A 201 17.15 -2.45 -1.48
CA TRP A 201 18.38 -1.76 -1.09
C TRP A 201 18.14 -0.66 -0.06
N ALA A 202 17.08 0.13 -0.22
CA ALA A 202 16.68 1.14 0.76
C ALA A 202 16.40 0.49 2.13
N ARG A 203 15.64 -0.60 2.16
CA ARG A 203 15.38 -1.37 3.40
C ARG A 203 16.66 -1.90 4.04
N PHE A 204 17.55 -2.49 3.25
CA PHE A 204 18.84 -2.97 3.75
C PHE A 204 19.71 -1.84 4.33
N ARG A 205 19.80 -0.72 3.62
CA ARG A 205 20.54 0.47 4.06
C ARG A 205 19.98 1.02 5.39
N ASP A 206 18.67 1.11 5.51
CA ASP A 206 18.04 1.64 6.72
C ASP A 206 18.27 0.72 7.92
N ARG A 207 18.23 -0.61 7.73
CA ARG A 207 18.62 -1.58 8.78
C ARG A 207 20.09 -1.44 9.18
N LEU A 208 20.98 -1.25 8.21
CA LEU A 208 22.39 -1.05 8.48
C LEU A 208 22.63 0.26 9.25
N ARG A 209 21.94 1.33 8.86
CA ARG A 209 22.01 2.63 9.52
C ARG A 209 21.56 2.53 10.98
N MET A 210 20.44 1.89 11.26
CA MET A 210 19.97 1.66 12.63
C MET A 210 21.01 0.93 13.48
N ARG A 211 21.71 -0.07 12.91
CA ARG A 211 22.81 -0.76 13.61
C ARG A 211 23.99 0.16 13.91
N LEU A 212 24.36 1.00 12.97
CA LEU A 212 25.47 1.95 13.10
C LEU A 212 25.16 3.10 14.07
N ASP A 213 23.89 3.52 14.13
CA ASP A 213 23.43 4.56 15.04
C ASP A 213 23.26 4.04 16.49
N GLY A 214 23.70 2.82 16.79
CA GLY A 214 23.72 2.26 18.14
C GLY A 214 22.36 1.95 18.74
N VAL A 215 21.35 1.68 17.87
CA VAL A 215 20.06 1.15 18.35
C VAL A 215 20.31 -0.21 18.99
N SER A 216 20.36 -0.24 20.33
CA SER A 216 20.80 -1.39 21.12
C SER A 216 19.85 -2.58 21.02
N GLU A 217 18.58 -2.33 20.78
CA GLU A 217 17.55 -3.35 20.61
C GLU A 217 16.88 -3.20 19.24
N LEU A 218 17.32 -4.01 18.29
CA LEU A 218 16.67 -4.07 16.98
C LEU A 218 15.39 -4.90 17.07
N PRO A 219 14.35 -4.49 16.34
CA PRO A 219 13.17 -5.32 16.20
C PRO A 219 13.55 -6.72 15.68
N PRO A 220 12.79 -7.76 16.06
CA PRO A 220 13.02 -9.10 15.55
C PRO A 220 13.15 -9.08 14.02
N THR A 221 14.19 -9.73 13.52
CA THR A 221 14.39 -9.95 12.08
C THR A 221 13.87 -11.33 11.69
N PHE A 222 13.55 -11.51 10.42
CA PHE A 222 13.22 -12.82 9.85
C PHE A 222 14.45 -13.72 9.81
#